data_f877ee4cb69897d9c68d9cb383eb2c53
#
_entry.id   f877ee4cb69897d9c68d9cb383eb2c53
#
_cell.length_a   1.000
_cell.length_b   1.000
_cell.length_c   1.000
_cell.angle_alpha   90.00
_cell.angle_beta   90.00
_cell.angle_gamma   90.00
#
_symmetry.space_group_name_H-M   'P 1'
#
loop_
_entity.id
_entity.type
_entity.pdbx_description
1 polymer ?
#
loop_
_entity_poly.entity_id
_entity_poly.type
_entity_poly.pdbx_seq_one_letter_code
_entity_poly.pdbx_strand_id
1 'polypeptide(L)'
;AQSFGAKALAEPFDVPGHGRGAVLADRGGAMFNLWQSANMDAGDFTMFENNAVGWVELATRDVDAAQDFYGTVLGWRFRESANAPAGTRYSEYAAGETWYGGLLQMTKEWGDMPEHWS
;
A
#
# COMPACT_ATOMS: atom_id res chain seq x y z
N ALA A 1 -11.77 7.07 -1.92
CA ALA A 1 -10.55 6.72 -2.66
C ALA A 1 -10.65 7.04 -4.16
N GLN A 2 -11.78 6.80 -4.78
CA GLN A 2 -11.95 7.06 -6.21
C GLN A 2 -11.80 8.55 -6.56
N SER A 3 -12.20 9.45 -5.68
CA SER A 3 -12.06 10.89 -5.91
C SER A 3 -10.60 11.34 -5.98
N PHE A 4 -9.65 10.51 -5.53
CA PHE A 4 -8.21 10.79 -5.59
C PHE A 4 -7.49 9.96 -6.65
N GLY A 5 -8.23 9.37 -7.59
CA GLY A 5 -7.65 8.68 -8.72
C GLY A 5 -7.63 7.15 -8.61
N ALA A 6 -8.20 6.59 -7.56
CA ALA A 6 -8.32 5.14 -7.45
C ALA A 6 -9.36 4.62 -8.44
N LYS A 7 -9.10 3.42 -8.94
CA LYS A 7 -10.01 2.73 -9.86
C LYS A 7 -10.59 1.52 -9.17
N ALA A 8 -11.92 1.43 -9.14
CA ALA A 8 -12.59 0.25 -8.62
C ALA A 8 -12.49 -0.88 -9.63
N LEU A 9 -11.93 -2.02 -9.22
CA LEU A 9 -11.80 -3.19 -10.09
C LEU A 9 -13.00 -4.12 -9.97
N ALA A 10 -13.77 -3.99 -8.89
CA ALA A 10 -15.01 -4.72 -8.68
C ALA A 10 -15.91 -3.90 -7.75
N GLU A 11 -17.21 -4.11 -7.84
CA GLU A 11 -18.14 -3.51 -6.88
C GLU A 11 -17.83 -4.03 -5.46
N PRO A 12 -18.05 -3.21 -4.42
CA PRO A 12 -17.91 -3.71 -3.07
C PRO A 12 -18.79 -4.94 -2.84
N PHE A 13 -18.25 -5.94 -2.16
CA PHE A 13 -18.94 -7.21 -1.98
C PHE A 13 -18.97 -7.58 -0.49
N ASP A 14 -20.03 -8.29 -0.11
CA ASP A 14 -20.18 -8.79 1.25
C ASP A 14 -19.78 -10.25 1.33
N VAL A 15 -19.03 -10.60 2.40
CA VAL A 15 -18.75 -11.98 2.77
C VAL A 15 -19.56 -12.26 4.03
N PRO A 16 -20.69 -12.97 3.94
CA PRO A 16 -21.60 -13.14 5.07
C PRO A 16 -20.89 -13.71 6.31
N GLY A 17 -21.09 -13.06 7.44
CA GLY A 17 -20.46 -13.45 8.69
C GLY A 17 -19.01 -13.03 8.88
N HIS A 18 -18.37 -12.48 7.86
CA HIS A 18 -16.95 -12.10 7.93
C HIS A 18 -16.70 -10.62 7.72
N GLY A 19 -17.34 -10.01 6.75
CA GLY A 19 -17.15 -8.59 6.50
C GLY A 19 -17.51 -8.16 5.09
N ARG A 20 -17.02 -6.99 4.72
CA ARG A 20 -17.23 -6.40 3.40
C ARG A 20 -15.89 -5.97 2.81
N GLY A 21 -15.69 -6.27 1.54
CA GLY A 21 -14.45 -5.96 0.85
C GLY A 21 -14.63 -5.15 -0.41
N ALA A 22 -13.58 -4.47 -0.81
CA ALA A 22 -13.49 -3.78 -2.09
C ALA A 22 -12.08 -3.94 -2.65
N VAL A 23 -11.99 -4.14 -3.96
CA VAL A 23 -10.71 -4.25 -4.67
C VAL A 23 -10.54 -3.02 -5.53
N LEU A 24 -9.45 -2.30 -5.34
CA LEU A 24 -9.15 -1.07 -6.05
C LEU A 24 -7.74 -1.10 -6.62
N ALA A 25 -7.49 -0.20 -7.57
CA ALA A 25 -6.16 0.12 -8.02
C ALA A 25 -5.86 1.57 -7.70
N ASP A 26 -4.61 1.87 -7.32
CA ASP A 26 -4.19 3.24 -7.10
C ASP A 26 -3.94 3.93 -8.45
N ARG A 27 -3.44 5.17 -8.40
CA ARG A 27 -3.19 5.95 -9.62
C ARG A 27 -2.22 5.28 -10.59
N GLY A 28 -1.26 4.53 -10.08
CA GLY A 28 -0.27 3.84 -10.89
C GLY A 28 -0.71 2.46 -11.35
N GLY A 29 -1.84 1.98 -10.87
CA GLY A 29 -2.39 0.68 -11.23
C GLY A 29 -2.10 -0.44 -10.23
N ALA A 30 -1.40 -0.16 -9.13
CA ALA A 30 -1.16 -1.17 -8.11
C ALA A 30 -2.46 -1.51 -7.38
N MET A 31 -2.73 -2.81 -7.25
CA MET A 31 -3.96 -3.28 -6.63
C MET A 31 -3.85 -3.31 -5.12
N PHE A 32 -4.94 -2.92 -4.46
CA PHE A 32 -5.05 -3.07 -3.01
C PHE A 32 -6.50 -3.33 -2.64
N ASN A 33 -6.70 -3.91 -1.47
CA ASN A 33 -8.03 -4.24 -0.98
C ASN A 33 -8.36 -3.41 0.25
N LEU A 34 -9.62 -3.01 0.36
CA LEU A 34 -10.17 -2.45 1.58
C LEU A 34 -11.07 -3.52 2.21
N TRP A 35 -10.96 -3.69 3.50
CA TRP A 35 -11.73 -4.70 4.23
C TRP A 35 -12.35 -4.09 5.48
N GLN A 36 -13.64 -4.29 5.63
CA GLN A 36 -14.38 -3.93 6.82
C GLN A 36 -14.82 -5.21 7.51
N SER A 37 -14.23 -5.50 8.66
CA SER A 37 -14.56 -6.69 9.42
C SER A 37 -15.93 -6.56 10.09
N ALA A 38 -16.73 -7.63 10.03
CA ALA A 38 -18.02 -7.68 10.71
C ALA A 38 -17.87 -7.79 12.22
N ASN A 39 -16.73 -8.26 12.71
CA ASN A 39 -16.53 -8.58 14.12
C ASN A 39 -15.65 -7.59 14.89
N MET A 40 -15.27 -6.47 14.33
CA MET A 40 -14.40 -5.49 14.98
C MET A 40 -13.02 -6.02 15.39
N ASP A 41 -12.80 -7.33 15.28
CA ASP A 41 -11.52 -7.97 15.55
C ASP A 41 -10.65 -7.91 14.31
N ALA A 42 -9.42 -7.46 14.47
CA ALA A 42 -8.49 -7.32 13.34
C ALA A 42 -8.02 -8.68 12.81
N GLY A 43 -8.45 -9.79 13.41
CA GLY A 43 -8.06 -11.12 13.01
C GLY A 43 -6.68 -11.49 13.55
N ASP A 44 -6.09 -12.51 12.93
CA ASP A 44 -4.86 -13.13 13.42
C ASP A 44 -3.60 -12.56 12.76
N PHE A 45 -3.66 -11.35 12.20
CA PHE A 45 -2.52 -10.75 11.53
C PHE A 45 -1.54 -10.15 12.54
N THR A 46 -0.29 -10.55 12.43
CA THR A 46 0.81 -9.97 13.23
C THR A 46 1.95 -9.54 12.30
N MET A 47 2.75 -8.59 12.76
CA MET A 47 3.96 -8.14 12.06
C MET A 47 5.15 -8.14 13.01
N PHE A 48 6.34 -8.25 12.45
CA PHE A 48 7.61 -8.16 13.17
C PHE A 48 7.88 -9.29 14.15
N GLU A 49 7.12 -10.39 14.05
CA GLU A 49 7.37 -11.61 14.80
C GLU A 49 7.97 -12.68 13.89
N ASN A 50 8.53 -13.73 14.46
CA ASN A 50 9.06 -14.85 13.68
C ASN A 50 7.95 -15.44 12.80
N ASN A 51 8.28 -15.66 11.52
CA ASN A 51 7.37 -16.19 10.52
C ASN A 51 6.17 -15.26 10.20
N ALA A 52 6.22 -14.01 10.63
CA ALA A 52 5.23 -13.00 10.27
C ALA A 52 5.80 -12.04 9.23
N VAL A 53 4.91 -11.28 8.57
CA VAL A 53 5.32 -10.24 7.63
C VAL A 53 6.06 -9.15 8.39
N GLY A 54 7.26 -8.78 7.94
CA GLY A 54 8.05 -7.73 8.57
C GLY A 54 8.07 -6.41 7.81
N TRP A 55 7.81 -6.43 6.52
CA TRP A 55 7.92 -5.26 5.68
C TRP A 55 7.13 -5.44 4.40
N VAL A 56 6.39 -4.40 3.99
CA VAL A 56 5.57 -4.44 2.76
C VAL A 56 5.94 -3.25 1.88
N GLU A 57 6.27 -3.51 0.63
CA GLU A 57 6.76 -2.48 -0.28
C GLU A 57 5.86 -2.28 -1.48
N LEU A 58 5.68 -1.01 -1.86
CA LEU A 58 5.07 -0.64 -3.13
C LEU A 58 6.18 -0.28 -4.12
N ALA A 59 6.22 -0.95 -5.25
CA ALA A 59 7.05 -0.54 -6.37
C ALA A 59 6.19 0.33 -7.29
N THR A 60 6.56 1.59 -7.44
CA THR A 60 5.79 2.58 -8.19
C THR A 60 6.70 3.41 -9.09
N ARG A 61 6.16 3.89 -10.20
CA ARG A 61 6.90 4.76 -11.11
C ARG A 61 6.87 6.22 -10.68
N ASP A 62 6.01 6.57 -9.73
CA ASP A 62 5.90 7.93 -9.21
C ASP A 62 5.64 7.89 -7.70
N VAL A 63 6.73 7.94 -6.93
CA VAL A 63 6.66 7.90 -5.47
C VAL A 63 5.91 9.11 -4.92
N ASP A 64 6.09 10.30 -5.53
CA ASP A 64 5.38 11.50 -5.07
C ASP A 64 3.86 11.37 -5.22
N ALA A 65 3.40 10.84 -6.35
CA ALA A 65 1.98 10.62 -6.56
C ALA A 65 1.43 9.56 -5.61
N ALA A 66 2.20 8.50 -5.33
CA ALA A 66 1.80 7.46 -4.38
C ALA A 66 1.70 8.02 -2.97
N GLN A 67 2.66 8.84 -2.53
CA GLN A 67 2.60 9.49 -1.23
C GLN A 67 1.36 10.38 -1.09
N ASP A 68 1.06 11.16 -2.13
CA ASP A 68 -0.11 12.02 -2.14
C ASP A 68 -1.39 11.20 -2.04
N PHE A 69 -1.49 10.13 -2.82
CA PHE A 69 -2.66 9.27 -2.82
C PHE A 69 -2.87 8.59 -1.45
N TYR A 70 -1.88 7.85 -0.97
CA TYR A 70 -2.03 7.09 0.28
C TYR A 70 -2.06 7.98 1.51
N GLY A 71 -1.35 9.10 1.49
CA GLY A 71 -1.40 10.08 2.56
C GLY A 71 -2.79 10.70 2.71
N THR A 72 -3.44 10.98 1.59
CA THR A 72 -4.78 11.58 1.59
C THR A 72 -5.87 10.54 1.90
N VAL A 73 -5.79 9.37 1.27
CA VAL A 73 -6.83 8.33 1.40
C VAL A 73 -6.75 7.60 2.74
N LEU A 74 -5.53 7.26 3.19
CA LEU A 74 -5.33 6.43 4.37
C LEU A 74 -4.68 7.16 5.55
N GLY A 75 -4.27 8.40 5.36
CA GLY A 75 -3.64 9.17 6.43
C GLY A 75 -2.23 8.72 6.77
N TRP A 76 -1.55 8.05 5.85
CA TRP A 76 -0.18 7.58 6.09
C TRP A 76 0.81 8.74 6.14
N ARG A 77 1.89 8.53 6.91
CA ARG A 77 3.02 9.44 6.99
C ARG A 77 4.20 8.85 6.24
N PHE A 78 5.07 9.70 5.74
CA PHE A 78 6.22 9.27 4.92
C PHE A 78 7.51 9.93 5.38
N ARG A 79 8.63 9.24 5.13
CA ARG A 79 9.97 9.79 5.30
C ARG A 79 10.89 9.18 4.26
N GLU A 80 11.88 9.93 3.81
CA GLU A 80 12.90 9.38 2.91
C GLU A 80 13.79 8.42 3.71
N SER A 81 14.13 7.28 3.10
CA SER A 81 14.98 6.29 3.75
C SER A 81 16.43 6.77 3.76
N ALA A 82 17.06 6.73 4.94
CA ALA A 82 18.47 7.06 5.08
C ALA A 82 19.38 5.97 4.52
N ASN A 83 18.87 4.77 4.28
CA ASN A 83 19.64 3.62 3.84
C ASN A 83 19.46 3.30 2.35
N ALA A 84 18.80 4.16 1.60
CA ALA A 84 18.61 3.93 0.17
C ALA A 84 19.94 4.00 -0.57
N PRO A 85 20.20 3.09 -1.54
CA PRO A 85 21.40 3.18 -2.37
C PRO A 85 21.44 4.49 -3.13
N ALA A 86 22.65 4.99 -3.42
CA ALA A 86 22.82 6.21 -4.19
C ALA A 86 22.11 6.10 -5.54
N GLY A 87 21.37 7.14 -5.92
CA GLY A 87 20.61 7.16 -7.17
C GLY A 87 19.27 6.44 -7.11
N THR A 88 18.93 5.83 -5.97
CA THR A 88 17.64 5.16 -5.78
C THR A 88 16.79 5.99 -4.85
N ARG A 89 15.53 6.19 -5.24
CA ARG A 89 14.59 6.84 -4.36
C ARG A 89 13.77 5.79 -3.62
N TYR A 90 13.84 5.84 -2.30
CA TYR A 90 13.11 4.94 -1.43
C TYR A 90 12.55 5.73 -0.25
N SER A 91 11.24 5.65 -0.07
CA SER A 91 10.53 6.33 1.01
C SER A 91 9.91 5.28 1.91
N GLU A 92 9.85 5.55 3.20
CA GLU A 92 9.19 4.66 4.15
C GLU A 92 7.83 5.23 4.54
N TYR A 93 6.87 4.36 4.82
CA TYR A 93 5.54 4.80 5.24
C TYR A 93 5.16 4.26 6.62
N ALA A 94 4.35 5.04 7.31
CA ALA A 94 3.82 4.68 8.62
C ALA A 94 2.31 4.90 8.66
N ALA A 95 1.63 4.02 9.35
CA ALA A 95 0.25 4.21 9.76
C ALA A 95 0.26 4.37 11.28
N GLY A 96 -0.17 5.54 11.77
CA GLY A 96 0.02 5.87 13.18
C GLY A 96 1.50 6.02 13.53
N GLU A 97 1.97 5.33 14.53
CA GLU A 97 3.35 5.43 14.99
C GLU A 97 4.28 4.34 14.48
N THR A 98 3.73 3.37 13.75
CA THR A 98 4.48 2.21 13.28
C THR A 98 4.85 2.35 11.81
N TRP A 99 6.13 2.13 11.50
CA TRP A 99 6.64 2.09 10.13
C TRP A 99 6.49 0.69 9.58
N TYR A 100 5.71 0.53 8.52
CA TYR A 100 5.32 -0.78 8.00
C TYR A 100 6.04 -1.20 6.73
N GLY A 101 6.52 -0.26 5.96
CA GLY A 101 7.12 -0.60 4.70
C GLY A 101 7.65 0.59 3.93
N GLY A 102 7.81 0.43 2.63
CA GLY A 102 8.40 1.45 1.80
C GLY A 102 7.74 1.62 0.43
N LEU A 103 8.10 2.71 -0.20
CA LEU A 103 7.75 3.04 -1.58
C LEU A 103 9.05 3.10 -2.38
N LEU A 104 9.18 2.23 -3.37
CA LEU A 104 10.37 2.15 -4.21
C LEU A 104 10.09 2.76 -5.58
N GLN A 105 10.91 3.71 -5.98
CA GLN A 105 10.79 4.32 -7.30
C GLN A 105 11.29 3.36 -8.38
N MET A 106 10.40 2.93 -9.26
CA MET A 106 10.76 2.12 -10.41
C MET A 106 11.44 2.98 -11.45
N THR A 107 12.51 2.45 -12.03
CA THR A 107 13.28 3.09 -13.09
C THR A 107 13.06 2.36 -14.42
N LYS A 108 13.72 2.85 -15.48
CA LYS A 108 13.65 2.20 -16.79
C LYS A 108 14.14 0.77 -16.78
N GLU A 109 15.02 0.43 -15.83
CA GLU A 109 15.57 -0.92 -15.68
C GLU A 109 14.50 -1.95 -15.32
N TRP A 110 13.37 -1.53 -14.79
CA TRP A 110 12.25 -2.41 -14.47
C TRP A 110 11.45 -2.85 -15.71
N GLY A 111 11.71 -2.22 -16.87
CA GLY A 111 11.01 -2.54 -18.12
C GLY A 111 9.51 -2.30 -18.02
N ASP A 112 8.72 -3.26 -18.51
CA ASP A 112 7.27 -3.15 -18.56
C ASP A 112 6.57 -3.68 -17.32
N MET A 113 7.30 -3.96 -16.25
CA MET A 113 6.71 -4.49 -15.03
C MET A 113 5.67 -3.52 -14.47
N PRO A 114 4.44 -3.96 -14.17
CA PRO A 114 3.43 -3.08 -13.58
C PRO A 114 3.79 -2.68 -12.15
N GLU A 115 3.24 -1.58 -11.71
CA GLU A 115 3.35 -1.17 -10.31
C GLU A 115 2.65 -2.20 -9.43
N HIS A 116 3.26 -2.51 -8.30
CA HIS A 116 2.76 -3.61 -7.46
C HIS A 116 3.22 -3.50 -6.01
N TRP A 117 2.47 -4.14 -5.15
CA TRP A 117 2.86 -4.37 -3.75
C TRP A 117 3.59 -5.71 -3.60
N SER A 118 4.54 -5.75 -2.71
CA SER A 118 5.26 -6.99 -2.37
C SER A 118 5.68 -7.05 -0.90
#